data_f6996243031482180f34d3363c66dc0e
#
_entry.id   f6996243031482180f34d3363c66dc0e
#
_cell.length_a   1.000
_cell.length_b   1.000
_cell.length_c   1.000
_cell.angle_alpha   90.00
_cell.angle_beta   90.00
_cell.angle_gamma   90.00
#
_symmetry.space_group_name_H-M   'P 1'
#
loop_
_entity.id
_entity.type
_entity.pdbx_description
1 polymer ?
#
loop_
_entity_poly.entity_id
_entity_poly.type
_entity_poly.pdbx_seq_one_letter_code
_entity_poly.pdbx_strand_id
1 'polypeptide(L)'
;MTALDENVFQMSNAELIGLAKNRFIDTQTQSAIARNRYTRAHMYLVTNSGLCTEARDILWNKKGYVNKFDLVSQGHYRDQPEKYTELYDGYAKQATNRGSFWRVSRAFLGGFGQGMFYGELIGPKHTPGPILEDIYDNIVADKFTPDFGAGYYKHSVARMIAENSNTPTAVIVKLSCSAEHEEVRKTALKELGRRG
;
A
#
# COMPACT_ATOMS: atom_id res chain seq x y z
N MET A 1 -5.38 -5.77 -30.50
CA MET A 1 -6.17 -6.75 -29.71
C MET A 1 -5.94 -8.10 -30.35
N THR A 2 -5.52 -9.10 -29.59
CA THR A 2 -5.28 -10.45 -30.10
C THR A 2 -6.56 -11.28 -30.01
N ALA A 3 -6.64 -12.42 -30.72
CA ALA A 3 -7.78 -13.35 -30.60
C ALA A 3 -7.98 -13.82 -29.14
N LEU A 4 -6.90 -13.93 -28.36
CA LEU A 4 -6.97 -14.27 -26.94
C LEU A 4 -7.59 -13.13 -26.12
N ASP A 5 -7.25 -11.88 -26.43
CA ASP A 5 -7.89 -10.72 -25.77
C ASP A 5 -9.41 -10.73 -26.03
N GLU A 6 -9.85 -11.05 -27.24
CA GLU A 6 -11.29 -11.15 -27.60
C GLU A 6 -12.00 -12.24 -26.80
N ASN A 7 -11.40 -13.42 -26.68
CA ASN A 7 -11.93 -14.50 -25.87
C ASN A 7 -12.06 -14.11 -24.39
N VAL A 8 -11.01 -13.51 -23.83
CA VAL A 8 -11.00 -13.04 -22.44
C VAL A 8 -12.03 -11.93 -22.20
N PHE A 9 -12.28 -11.06 -23.20
CA PHE A 9 -13.30 -10.03 -23.11
C PHE A 9 -14.74 -10.58 -23.09
N GLN A 10 -14.97 -11.75 -23.66
CA GLN A 10 -16.29 -12.41 -23.70
C GLN A 10 -16.58 -13.27 -22.46
N MET A 11 -15.55 -13.57 -21.66
CA MET A 11 -15.70 -14.36 -20.44
C MET A 11 -16.50 -13.64 -19.36
N SER A 12 -17.29 -14.40 -18.62
CA SER A 12 -17.95 -13.92 -17.41
C SER A 12 -16.93 -13.57 -16.31
N ASN A 13 -17.32 -12.72 -15.37
CA ASN A 13 -16.48 -12.41 -14.21
C ASN A 13 -16.08 -13.66 -13.40
N ALA A 14 -16.94 -14.68 -13.33
CA ALA A 14 -16.64 -15.90 -12.61
C ALA A 14 -15.52 -16.72 -13.28
N GLU A 15 -15.56 -16.83 -14.60
CA GLU A 15 -14.53 -17.50 -15.39
C GLU A 15 -13.19 -16.76 -15.28
N LEU A 16 -13.21 -15.43 -15.40
CA LEU A 16 -12.00 -14.60 -15.26
C LEU A 16 -11.39 -14.72 -13.87
N ILE A 17 -12.20 -14.75 -12.81
CA ILE A 17 -11.74 -14.97 -11.44
C ILE A 17 -11.13 -16.37 -11.30
N GLY A 18 -11.77 -17.39 -11.88
CA GLY A 18 -11.27 -18.76 -11.88
C GLY A 18 -9.87 -18.84 -12.52
N LEU A 19 -9.70 -18.21 -13.68
CA LEU A 19 -8.41 -18.13 -14.36
C LEU A 19 -7.37 -17.37 -13.52
N ALA A 20 -7.72 -16.19 -13.02
CA ALA A 20 -6.79 -15.34 -12.26
C ALA A 20 -6.28 -16.00 -10.97
N LYS A 21 -7.05 -16.89 -10.35
CA LYS A 21 -6.65 -17.68 -9.18
C LYS A 21 -5.70 -18.83 -9.52
N ASN A 22 -5.65 -19.25 -10.77
CA ASN A 22 -4.78 -20.34 -11.18
C ASN A 22 -3.32 -19.87 -11.26
N ARG A 23 -2.46 -20.44 -10.42
CA ARG A 23 -1.03 -20.09 -10.38
C ARG A 23 -0.23 -20.50 -11.63
N PHE A 24 -0.77 -21.42 -12.42
CA PHE A 24 -0.15 -21.96 -13.61
C PHE A 24 -0.67 -21.35 -14.91
N ILE A 25 -1.45 -20.28 -14.81
CA ILE A 25 -1.95 -19.56 -15.97
C ILE A 25 -0.78 -18.96 -16.76
N ASP A 26 -0.81 -19.10 -18.05
CA ASP A 26 0.24 -18.60 -18.93
C ASP A 26 0.31 -17.06 -18.97
N THR A 27 1.46 -16.53 -19.38
CA THR A 27 1.74 -15.09 -19.38
C THR A 27 0.84 -14.29 -20.32
N GLN A 28 0.43 -14.90 -21.46
CA GLN A 28 -0.45 -14.21 -22.41
C GLN A 28 -1.86 -14.06 -21.84
N THR A 29 -2.38 -15.09 -21.19
CA THR A 29 -3.66 -15.04 -20.50
C THR A 29 -3.64 -14.07 -19.33
N GLN A 30 -2.55 -14.02 -18.54
CA GLN A 30 -2.37 -13.01 -17.48
C GLN A 30 -2.47 -11.59 -18.05
N SER A 31 -1.76 -11.30 -19.14
CA SER A 31 -1.75 -10.00 -19.80
C SER A 31 -3.13 -9.65 -20.38
N ALA A 32 -3.85 -10.62 -20.95
CA ALA A 32 -5.20 -10.42 -21.47
C ALA A 32 -6.19 -10.09 -20.33
N ILE A 33 -6.14 -10.80 -19.20
CA ILE A 33 -6.94 -10.48 -18.01
C ILE A 33 -6.58 -9.08 -17.49
N ALA A 34 -5.29 -8.74 -17.41
CA ALA A 34 -4.85 -7.44 -16.98
C ALA A 34 -5.35 -6.29 -17.89
N ARG A 35 -5.49 -6.51 -19.21
CA ARG A 35 -6.06 -5.54 -20.15
C ARG A 35 -7.57 -5.38 -20.01
N ASN A 36 -8.28 -6.40 -19.50
CA ASN A 36 -9.74 -6.37 -19.40
C ASN A 36 -10.20 -5.21 -18.49
N ARG A 37 -11.40 -4.68 -18.75
CA ARG A 37 -11.96 -3.57 -17.98
C ARG A 37 -12.59 -4.07 -16.68
N TYR A 38 -12.22 -3.43 -15.56
CA TYR A 38 -12.95 -3.44 -14.27
C TYR A 38 -13.41 -4.81 -13.78
N THR A 39 -12.57 -5.82 -13.80
CA THR A 39 -12.95 -7.12 -13.25
C THR A 39 -12.37 -7.31 -11.85
N ARG A 40 -13.11 -7.95 -10.97
CA ARG A 40 -12.56 -8.46 -9.69
C ARG A 40 -11.40 -9.43 -9.90
N ALA A 41 -11.24 -9.95 -11.11
CA ALA A 41 -10.12 -10.81 -11.48
C ALA A 41 -8.75 -10.12 -11.27
N HIS A 42 -8.66 -8.78 -11.41
CA HIS A 42 -7.41 -8.07 -11.15
C HIS A 42 -6.91 -8.26 -9.72
N MET A 43 -7.79 -8.25 -8.72
CA MET A 43 -7.42 -8.48 -7.31
C MET A 43 -6.78 -9.87 -7.12
N TYR A 44 -7.35 -10.90 -7.78
CA TYR A 44 -6.79 -12.25 -7.71
C TYR A 44 -5.54 -12.40 -8.55
N LEU A 45 -5.46 -11.70 -9.68
CA LEU A 45 -4.26 -11.70 -10.52
C LEU A 45 -3.07 -11.07 -9.78
N VAL A 46 -3.29 -9.97 -9.04
CA VAL A 46 -2.26 -9.33 -8.21
C VAL A 46 -1.74 -10.25 -7.12
N THR A 47 -2.60 -11.09 -6.52
CA THR A 47 -2.16 -12.05 -5.49
C THR A 47 -1.48 -13.29 -6.06
N ASN A 48 -1.41 -13.41 -7.38
CA ASN A 48 -0.75 -14.53 -8.04
C ASN A 48 0.79 -14.37 -7.95
N SER A 49 1.45 -15.29 -7.25
CA SER A 49 2.91 -15.27 -7.10
C SER A 49 3.69 -15.43 -8.42
N GLY A 50 3.03 -15.95 -9.45
CA GLY A 50 3.55 -16.08 -10.82
C GLY A 50 3.17 -14.93 -11.75
N LEU A 51 2.75 -13.78 -11.22
CA LEU A 51 2.37 -12.62 -12.04
C LEU A 51 3.52 -12.18 -12.94
N CYS A 52 3.31 -12.23 -14.25
CA CYS A 52 4.31 -11.84 -15.22
C CYS A 52 4.51 -10.32 -15.28
N THR A 53 5.69 -9.90 -15.70
CA THR A 53 6.07 -8.47 -15.75
C THR A 53 5.11 -7.66 -16.61
N GLU A 54 4.71 -8.16 -17.78
CA GLU A 54 3.79 -7.44 -18.66
C GLU A 54 2.43 -7.20 -18.00
N ALA A 55 1.82 -8.23 -17.41
CA ALA A 55 0.54 -8.09 -16.71
C ALA A 55 0.62 -7.15 -15.52
N ARG A 56 1.72 -7.23 -14.76
CA ARG A 56 2.03 -6.34 -13.64
C ARG A 56 2.08 -4.87 -14.09
N ASP A 57 2.80 -4.58 -15.17
CA ASP A 57 2.96 -3.22 -15.68
C ASP A 57 1.66 -2.67 -16.30
N ILE A 58 0.85 -3.52 -16.93
CA ILE A 58 -0.50 -3.16 -17.37
C ILE A 58 -1.36 -2.76 -16.18
N LEU A 59 -1.37 -3.56 -15.10
CA LEU A 59 -2.14 -3.26 -13.89
C LEU A 59 -1.66 -1.98 -13.20
N TRP A 60 -0.35 -1.75 -13.16
CA TRP A 60 0.25 -0.52 -12.61
C TRP A 60 -0.23 0.73 -13.35
N ASN A 61 -0.29 0.67 -14.68
CA ASN A 61 -0.67 1.81 -15.52
C ASN A 61 -2.19 2.06 -15.61
N LYS A 62 -3.01 1.19 -15.01
CA LYS A 62 -4.46 1.43 -14.96
C LYS A 62 -4.80 2.64 -14.06
N LYS A 63 -5.89 3.32 -14.41
CA LYS A 63 -6.41 4.44 -13.61
C LYS A 63 -6.83 3.94 -12.21
N GLY A 64 -6.38 4.65 -11.19
CA GLY A 64 -6.68 4.37 -9.78
C GLY A 64 -5.50 3.80 -9.02
N TYR A 65 -5.60 3.86 -7.68
CA TYR A 65 -4.49 3.46 -6.81
C TYR A 65 -4.62 2.03 -6.26
N VAL A 66 -5.82 1.44 -6.30
CA VAL A 66 -6.08 0.13 -5.68
C VAL A 66 -5.11 -0.93 -6.20
N ASN A 67 -5.03 -1.11 -7.51
CA ASN A 67 -4.10 -2.09 -8.07
C ASN A 67 -2.64 -1.80 -7.74
N LYS A 68 -2.24 -0.52 -7.64
CA LYS A 68 -0.87 -0.12 -7.32
C LYS A 68 -0.50 -0.48 -5.89
N PHE A 69 -1.39 -0.19 -4.93
CA PHE A 69 -1.20 -0.57 -3.53
C PHE A 69 -1.14 -2.08 -3.36
N ASP A 70 -2.06 -2.81 -3.99
CA ASP A 70 -2.06 -4.26 -3.96
C ASP A 70 -0.75 -4.85 -4.52
N LEU A 71 -0.27 -4.34 -5.66
CA LEU A 71 0.99 -4.78 -6.27
C LEU A 71 2.20 -4.53 -5.35
N VAL A 72 2.23 -3.38 -4.68
CA VAL A 72 3.29 -3.03 -3.72
C VAL A 72 3.20 -3.91 -2.48
N SER A 73 1.99 -4.10 -1.91
CA SER A 73 1.77 -4.92 -0.71
C SER A 73 2.12 -6.39 -0.94
N GLN A 74 1.89 -6.91 -2.13
CA GLN A 74 2.30 -8.27 -2.52
C GLN A 74 3.79 -8.40 -2.88
N GLY A 75 4.54 -7.29 -2.84
CA GLY A 75 6.00 -7.29 -3.08
C GLY A 75 6.40 -7.44 -4.55
N HIS A 76 5.48 -7.20 -5.50
CA HIS A 76 5.80 -7.30 -6.93
C HIS A 76 6.86 -6.29 -7.40
N TYR A 77 7.09 -5.23 -6.64
CA TYR A 77 8.08 -4.18 -6.92
C TYR A 77 9.14 -4.04 -5.83
N ARG A 78 9.40 -5.11 -5.05
CA ARG A 78 10.36 -5.10 -3.93
C ARG A 78 11.75 -4.58 -4.28
N ASP A 79 12.18 -4.80 -5.53
CA ASP A 79 13.49 -4.39 -6.03
C ASP A 79 13.45 -3.05 -6.81
N GLN A 80 12.32 -2.33 -6.76
CA GLN A 80 12.08 -1.06 -7.47
C GLN A 80 11.54 0.01 -6.50
N PRO A 81 12.40 0.59 -5.65
CA PRO A 81 11.99 1.57 -4.64
C PRO A 81 11.32 2.81 -5.24
N GLU A 82 11.62 3.15 -6.49
CA GLU A 82 10.99 4.25 -7.22
C GLU A 82 9.48 4.06 -7.41
N LYS A 83 8.99 2.83 -7.46
CA LYS A 83 7.55 2.54 -7.55
C LYS A 83 6.82 2.87 -6.25
N TYR A 84 7.46 2.67 -5.11
CA TYR A 84 6.95 3.09 -3.81
C TYR A 84 6.88 4.62 -3.72
N THR A 85 7.94 5.30 -4.18
CA THR A 85 7.99 6.76 -4.22
C THR A 85 6.93 7.35 -5.16
N GLU A 86 6.80 6.80 -6.38
CA GLU A 86 5.76 7.21 -7.35
C GLU A 86 4.35 7.09 -6.74
N LEU A 87 4.08 5.97 -6.06
CA LEU A 87 2.79 5.73 -5.42
C LEU A 87 2.54 6.70 -4.27
N TYR A 88 3.54 6.88 -3.40
CA TYR A 88 3.44 7.76 -2.24
C TYR A 88 3.27 9.23 -2.66
N ASP A 89 4.08 9.73 -3.57
CA ASP A 89 4.00 11.10 -4.08
C ASP A 89 2.66 11.36 -4.78
N GLY A 90 2.22 10.44 -5.61
CA GLY A 90 0.93 10.52 -6.28
C GLY A 90 -0.22 10.59 -5.29
N TYR A 91 -0.19 9.78 -4.24
CA TYR A 91 -1.18 9.77 -3.17
C TYR A 91 -1.09 11.03 -2.30
N ALA A 92 0.10 11.40 -1.85
CA ALA A 92 0.33 12.60 -1.03
C ALA A 92 -0.10 13.87 -1.76
N LYS A 93 0.26 14.02 -3.04
CA LYS A 93 -0.16 15.16 -3.87
C LYS A 93 -1.69 15.28 -4.00
N GLN A 94 -2.38 14.18 -4.23
CA GLN A 94 -3.85 14.21 -4.28
C GLN A 94 -4.46 14.52 -2.92
N ALA A 95 -3.81 14.09 -1.87
CA ALA A 95 -4.21 14.37 -0.52
C ALA A 95 -4.06 15.84 -0.13
N THR A 96 -3.04 16.55 -0.63
CA THR A 96 -2.77 17.95 -0.35
C THR A 96 -3.52 18.92 -1.26
N ASN A 97 -3.78 18.56 -2.52
CA ASN A 97 -4.47 19.39 -3.50
C ASN A 97 -5.99 19.55 -3.27
N ARG A 98 -6.58 18.74 -2.43
CA ARG A 98 -8.00 18.87 -2.06
C ARG A 98 -8.10 19.70 -0.79
N GLY A 99 -8.37 21.00 -0.92
CA GLY A 99 -8.38 22.03 0.12
C GLY A 99 -8.96 21.67 1.51
N SER A 100 -9.02 22.62 2.42
CA SER A 100 -9.34 22.44 3.85
C SER A 100 -10.63 21.65 4.15
N PHE A 101 -11.63 21.66 3.26
CA PHE A 101 -12.84 20.85 3.37
C PHE A 101 -12.54 19.33 3.40
N TRP A 102 -11.55 18.89 2.64
CA TRP A 102 -11.12 17.49 2.62
C TRP A 102 -10.25 17.11 3.82
N ARG A 103 -9.59 18.06 4.48
CA ARG A 103 -8.94 17.80 5.79
C ARG A 103 -9.95 17.45 6.87
N VAL A 104 -11.10 18.14 6.88
CA VAL A 104 -12.19 17.89 7.85
C VAL A 104 -12.93 16.60 7.49
N SER A 105 -13.25 16.37 6.23
CA SER A 105 -13.90 15.12 5.80
C SER A 105 -12.99 13.90 5.87
N ARG A 106 -11.65 14.08 5.84
CA ARG A 106 -10.68 13.04 6.16
C ARG A 106 -10.75 12.62 7.62
N ALA A 107 -10.91 13.55 8.55
CA ALA A 107 -11.14 13.22 9.96
C ALA A 107 -12.44 12.42 10.15
N PHE A 108 -13.45 12.68 9.33
CA PHE A 108 -14.78 12.05 9.46
C PHE A 108 -14.96 10.75 8.65
N LEU A 109 -14.40 10.67 7.44
CA LEU A 109 -14.53 9.52 6.54
C LEU A 109 -13.21 8.73 6.38
N GLY A 110 -12.11 9.32 6.82
CA GLY A 110 -10.75 8.87 6.50
C GLY A 110 -10.15 7.87 7.47
N GLY A 111 -10.76 7.66 8.63
CA GLY A 111 -10.19 6.74 9.62
C GLY A 111 -10.04 5.30 9.08
N PHE A 112 -11.01 4.84 8.30
CA PHE A 112 -10.96 3.51 7.70
C PHE A 112 -10.19 3.47 6.37
N GLY A 113 -10.42 4.41 5.45
CA GLY A 113 -9.82 4.37 4.11
C GLY A 113 -8.33 4.71 4.11
N GLN A 114 -7.90 5.70 4.89
CA GLN A 114 -6.48 6.07 4.98
C GLN A 114 -5.66 5.04 5.75
N GLY A 115 -6.23 4.45 6.81
CA GLY A 115 -5.58 3.39 7.57
C GLY A 115 -5.26 2.17 6.69
N MET A 116 -6.16 1.81 5.78
CA MET A 116 -5.90 0.74 4.81
C MET A 116 -4.74 1.09 3.86
N PHE A 117 -4.74 2.28 3.26
CA PHE A 117 -3.69 2.67 2.32
C PHE A 117 -2.31 2.79 2.97
N TYR A 118 -2.22 3.39 4.16
CA TYR A 118 -0.95 3.43 4.88
C TYR A 118 -0.54 2.04 5.38
N GLY A 119 -1.49 1.20 5.76
CA GLY A 119 -1.23 -0.18 6.11
C GLY A 119 -0.59 -0.97 4.98
N GLU A 120 -1.12 -0.84 3.78
CA GLU A 120 -0.60 -1.48 2.58
C GLU A 120 0.77 -0.91 2.15
N LEU A 121 1.04 0.36 2.43
CA LEU A 121 2.32 0.99 2.11
C LEU A 121 3.37 0.76 3.20
N ILE A 122 3.01 0.80 4.48
CA ILE A 122 3.93 0.62 5.62
C ILE A 122 4.20 -0.87 5.91
N GLY A 123 3.17 -1.73 5.74
CA GLY A 123 3.26 -3.15 6.04
C GLY A 123 4.33 -3.92 5.25
N PRO A 124 4.54 -3.65 3.95
CA PRO A 124 5.56 -4.34 3.18
C PRO A 124 6.97 -4.08 3.73
N LYS A 125 7.72 -5.16 3.94
CA LYS A 125 9.13 -5.09 4.39
C LYS A 125 10.08 -4.41 3.40
N HIS A 126 9.57 -4.01 2.25
CA HIS A 126 10.35 -3.41 1.16
C HIS A 126 10.14 -1.90 1.02
N THR A 127 9.26 -1.32 1.82
CA THR A 127 9.01 0.13 1.79
C THR A 127 10.28 0.91 2.13
N PRO A 128 10.69 1.86 1.30
CA PRO A 128 11.89 2.65 1.55
C PRO A 128 11.82 3.45 2.86
N GLY A 129 12.94 3.48 3.60
CA GLY A 129 13.05 4.19 4.87
C GLY A 129 12.62 5.65 4.82
N PRO A 130 13.01 6.45 3.82
CA PRO A 130 12.57 7.85 3.69
C PRO A 130 11.05 8.03 3.64
N ILE A 131 10.32 7.11 3.01
CA ILE A 131 8.85 7.15 3.00
C ILE A 131 8.29 6.90 4.41
N LEU A 132 8.87 5.95 5.14
CA LEU A 132 8.45 5.65 6.52
C LEU A 132 8.74 6.84 7.46
N GLU A 133 9.85 7.54 7.27
CA GLU A 133 10.18 8.75 8.01
C GLU A 133 9.20 9.88 7.70
N ASP A 134 8.90 10.14 6.44
CA ASP A 134 7.95 11.17 6.04
C ASP A 134 6.53 10.88 6.55
N ILE A 135 6.09 9.62 6.52
CA ILE A 135 4.81 9.20 7.12
C ILE A 135 4.82 9.42 8.63
N TYR A 136 5.94 9.12 9.32
CA TYR A 136 6.07 9.38 10.75
C TYR A 136 5.92 10.87 11.06
N ASP A 137 6.68 11.72 10.37
CA ASP A 137 6.69 13.17 10.62
C ASP A 137 5.34 13.83 10.30
N ASN A 138 4.66 13.42 9.22
CA ASN A 138 3.40 14.01 8.78
C ASN A 138 2.15 13.46 9.48
N ILE A 139 2.23 12.30 10.10
CA ILE A 139 1.05 11.64 10.69
C ILE A 139 1.22 11.41 12.18
N VAL A 140 2.30 10.75 12.58
CA VAL A 140 2.50 10.37 13.98
C VAL A 140 2.94 11.55 14.82
N ALA A 141 3.92 12.32 14.33
CA ALA A 141 4.48 13.48 15.03
C ALA A 141 3.64 14.75 14.87
N ASP A 142 2.69 14.78 13.90
CA ASP A 142 1.86 15.97 13.67
C ASP A 142 0.90 16.23 14.84
N LYS A 143 1.10 17.38 15.49
CA LYS A 143 0.28 17.85 16.62
C LYS A 143 -1.08 18.38 16.20
N PHE A 144 -1.29 18.69 14.93
CA PHE A 144 -2.51 19.32 14.40
C PHE A 144 -3.51 18.33 13.81
N THR A 145 -3.20 17.05 13.73
CA THR A 145 -4.17 16.05 13.32
C THR A 145 -5.19 15.87 14.43
N PRO A 146 -6.47 16.27 14.24
CA PRO A 146 -7.46 16.24 15.32
C PRO A 146 -7.73 14.82 15.80
N ASP A 147 -7.93 14.69 17.12
CA ASP A 147 -8.12 13.42 17.85
C ASP A 147 -9.48 12.72 17.62
N PHE A 148 -10.28 13.11 16.64
CA PHE A 148 -11.55 12.43 16.36
C PHE A 148 -11.32 11.03 15.76
N GLY A 149 -11.25 10.03 16.60
CA GLY A 149 -10.90 8.66 16.23
C GLY A 149 -9.44 8.49 15.81
N ALA A 150 -8.68 9.58 15.80
CA ALA A 150 -7.31 9.66 15.30
C ALA A 150 -6.29 9.01 16.24
N GLY A 151 -6.55 8.95 17.53
CA GLY A 151 -5.64 8.30 18.48
C GLY A 151 -5.39 6.85 18.14
N TYR A 152 -6.43 6.10 17.78
CA TYR A 152 -6.30 4.73 17.33
C TYR A 152 -5.55 4.62 16.00
N TYR A 153 -5.78 5.56 15.09
CA TYR A 153 -5.13 5.59 13.78
C TYR A 153 -3.63 5.92 13.89
N LYS A 154 -3.28 6.99 14.62
CA LYS A 154 -1.87 7.34 14.88
C LYS A 154 -1.13 6.20 15.57
N HIS A 155 -1.75 5.57 16.55
CA HIS A 155 -1.20 4.42 17.26
C HIS A 155 -0.92 3.25 16.31
N SER A 156 -1.88 2.92 15.44
CA SER A 156 -1.73 1.83 14.48
C SER A 156 -0.60 2.13 13.47
N VAL A 157 -0.54 3.35 12.93
CA VAL A 157 0.52 3.77 12.02
C VAL A 157 1.89 3.76 12.72
N ALA A 158 1.98 4.31 13.94
CA ALA A 158 3.20 4.32 14.72
C ALA A 158 3.71 2.90 15.02
N ARG A 159 2.81 1.97 15.36
CA ARG A 159 3.14 0.57 15.56
C ARG A 159 3.66 -0.09 14.30
N MET A 160 2.98 0.09 13.17
CA MET A 160 3.40 -0.48 11.89
C MET A 160 4.78 0.05 11.46
N ILE A 161 5.04 1.36 11.64
CA ILE A 161 6.37 1.94 11.42
C ILE A 161 7.40 1.29 12.35
N ALA A 162 7.10 1.12 13.64
CA ALA A 162 8.01 0.48 14.59
C ALA A 162 8.33 -0.99 14.22
N GLU A 163 7.38 -1.70 13.64
CA GLU A 163 7.52 -3.11 13.21
C GLU A 163 8.24 -3.27 11.87
N ASN A 164 8.36 -2.19 11.06
CA ASN A 164 8.99 -2.28 9.75
C ASN A 164 10.52 -2.24 9.85
N SER A 165 11.18 -3.26 9.33
CA SER A 165 12.64 -3.41 9.39
C SER A 165 13.41 -2.31 8.65
N ASN A 166 12.78 -1.64 7.68
CA ASN A 166 13.40 -0.54 6.91
C ASN A 166 13.21 0.83 7.55
N THR A 167 12.48 0.91 8.66
CA THR A 167 12.31 2.19 9.36
C THR A 167 13.68 2.72 9.82
N PRO A 168 14.01 3.98 9.53
CA PRO A 168 15.27 4.58 9.98
C PRO A 168 15.43 4.49 11.51
N THR A 169 16.63 4.16 11.97
CA THR A 169 16.92 4.03 13.42
C THR A 169 16.54 5.30 14.18
N ALA A 170 16.73 6.48 13.58
CA ALA A 170 16.34 7.75 14.18
C ALA A 170 14.84 7.82 14.49
N VAL A 171 13.98 7.30 13.59
CA VAL A 171 12.52 7.23 13.79
C VAL A 171 12.18 6.23 14.89
N ILE A 172 12.84 5.07 14.92
CA ILE A 172 12.64 4.08 16.00
C ILE A 172 13.02 4.67 17.36
N VAL A 173 14.13 5.44 17.44
CA VAL A 173 14.51 6.15 18.67
C VAL A 173 13.43 7.16 19.07
N LYS A 174 12.92 7.97 18.14
CA LYS A 174 11.82 8.91 18.42
C LYS A 174 10.59 8.16 18.98
N LEU A 175 10.20 7.03 18.38
CA LEU A 175 9.07 6.21 18.83
C LEU A 175 9.31 5.60 20.22
N SER A 176 10.54 5.20 20.54
CA SER A 176 10.86 4.60 21.84
C SER A 176 10.84 5.63 22.99
N CYS A 177 11.10 6.90 22.68
CA CYS A 177 11.18 7.97 23.68
C CYS A 177 9.88 8.76 23.84
N SER A 178 9.13 8.98 22.76
CA SER A 178 8.02 9.94 22.71
C SER A 178 6.66 9.33 22.38
N ALA A 179 6.57 8.02 22.15
CA ALA A 179 5.31 7.38 21.86
C ALA A 179 4.36 7.45 23.07
N GLU A 180 3.19 8.01 22.89
CA GLU A 180 2.14 8.12 23.91
C GLU A 180 1.62 6.74 24.36
N HIS A 181 1.77 5.72 23.51
CA HIS A 181 1.29 4.37 23.75
C HIS A 181 2.41 3.42 24.15
N GLU A 182 2.25 2.77 25.29
CA GLU A 182 3.25 1.84 25.86
C GLU A 182 3.61 0.69 24.91
N GLU A 183 2.63 0.15 24.16
CA GLU A 183 2.88 -0.92 23.20
C GLU A 183 3.79 -0.49 22.07
N VAL A 184 3.64 0.74 21.56
CA VAL A 184 4.51 1.30 20.50
C VAL A 184 5.93 1.45 21.04
N ARG A 185 6.09 1.98 22.26
CA ARG A 185 7.39 2.09 22.92
C ARG A 185 8.08 0.74 23.07
N LYS A 186 7.36 -0.26 23.59
CA LYS A 186 7.88 -1.64 23.74
C LYS A 186 8.33 -2.23 22.41
N THR A 187 7.52 -2.03 21.35
CA THR A 187 7.84 -2.50 20.01
C THR A 187 9.10 -1.80 19.47
N ALA A 188 9.19 -0.50 19.62
CA ALA A 188 10.36 0.27 19.18
C ALA A 188 11.64 -0.13 19.97
N LEU A 189 11.57 -0.29 21.28
CA LEU A 189 12.69 -0.76 22.09
C LEU A 189 13.15 -2.16 21.70
N LYS A 190 12.21 -3.08 21.45
CA LYS A 190 12.52 -4.43 20.95
C LYS A 190 13.24 -4.38 19.61
N GLU A 191 12.79 -3.51 18.71
CA GLU A 191 13.42 -3.35 17.41
C GLU A 191 14.82 -2.73 17.51
N LEU A 192 15.04 -1.75 18.39
CA LEU A 192 16.38 -1.22 18.68
C LEU A 192 17.31 -2.33 19.19
N GLY A 193 16.85 -3.15 20.14
CA GLY A 193 17.65 -4.26 20.65
C GLY A 193 17.98 -5.33 19.59
N ARG A 194 17.16 -5.46 18.54
CA ARG A 194 17.43 -6.38 17.43
C ARG A 194 18.48 -5.83 16.45
N ARG A 195 18.64 -4.51 16.40
CA ARG A 195 19.57 -3.82 15.46
C ARG A 195 20.97 -3.59 16.06
N GLY A 196 21.09 -3.57 17.37
CA GLY A 196 22.35 -3.43 18.11
C GLY A 196 22.97 -4.76 18.41
#